data_36dbf933f19985377c36b7ad4b728ddf
#
_entry.id   36dbf933f19985377c36b7ad4b728ddf
#
_cell.length_a   1.000
_cell.length_b   1.000
_cell.length_c   1.000
_cell.angle_alpha   90.00
_cell.angle_beta   90.00
_cell.angle_gamma   90.00
#
_symmetry.space_group_name_H-M   'P 1'
#
loop_
_entity.id
_entity.type
_entity.pdbx_description
1 polymer ?
#
loop_
_entity_poly.entity_id
_entity_poly.type
_entity_poly.pdbx_seq_one_letter_code
_entity_poly.pdbx_strand_id
1 'polypeptide(L)'
;MSDFYKTVKGVSQGIYREKMSRFLAFAEPVSSVEEARAVIKRYANEYHDARHCCWAYMIGTERNEYLSSDNGEPSGTAGKPILGQINSFELTNIVIVVIRYFGGIKLGTSGLIVAYREAAKLAIEAGEILECHEQARLSFTFPYLSMNDVMKVVKKSDLKVIEQAFDNVCSMTIEADADKVPALREQFAGIDGTSIIS
;
A
#
# COMPACT_ATOMS: atom_id res chain seq x y z
N MET A 1 -4.30 15.79 -8.53
CA MET A 1 -3.73 14.56 -7.95
C MET A 1 -4.62 14.16 -6.80
N SER A 2 -4.87 12.88 -6.62
CA SER A 2 -5.70 12.42 -5.51
C SER A 2 -4.84 12.49 -4.24
N ASP A 3 -5.28 13.23 -3.23
CA ASP A 3 -4.54 13.41 -1.97
C ASP A 3 -4.62 12.16 -1.09
N PHE A 4 -5.20 11.09 -1.60
CA PHE A 4 -5.31 9.80 -0.92
C PHE A 4 -5.06 8.65 -1.90
N TYR A 5 -4.66 7.52 -1.36
CA TYR A 5 -4.51 6.25 -2.07
C TYR A 5 -5.29 5.14 -1.34
N LYS A 6 -5.63 4.07 -2.06
CA LYS A 6 -6.31 2.91 -1.49
C LYS A 6 -5.36 1.73 -1.38
N THR A 7 -5.42 1.03 -0.26
CA THR A 7 -4.68 -0.22 -0.03
C THR A 7 -5.51 -1.19 0.81
N VAL A 8 -5.02 -2.40 1.01
CA VAL A 8 -5.65 -3.37 1.93
C VAL A 8 -5.09 -3.19 3.33
N LYS A 9 -5.94 -3.37 4.35
CA LYS A 9 -5.56 -3.21 5.76
C LYS A 9 -4.61 -4.30 6.27
N GLY A 10 -4.72 -5.49 5.73
CA GLY A 10 -3.96 -6.65 6.17
C GLY A 10 -4.06 -7.78 5.17
N VAL A 11 -3.58 -8.95 5.56
CA VAL A 11 -3.65 -10.16 4.74
C VAL A 11 -5.09 -10.60 4.57
N SER A 12 -5.50 -10.85 3.34
CA SER A 12 -6.79 -11.45 3.00
C SER A 12 -6.62 -12.58 1.99
N GLN A 13 -7.56 -13.51 1.99
CA GLN A 13 -7.50 -14.71 1.18
C GLN A 13 -8.80 -14.94 0.43
N GLY A 14 -8.69 -15.33 -0.85
CA GLY A 14 -9.78 -15.79 -1.68
C GLY A 14 -9.47 -17.15 -2.30
N ILE A 15 -10.51 -17.94 -2.56
CA ILE A 15 -10.38 -19.26 -3.20
C ILE A 15 -11.35 -19.33 -4.37
N TYR A 16 -10.82 -19.54 -5.58
CA TYR A 16 -11.60 -19.81 -6.78
C TYR A 16 -11.38 -21.24 -7.26
N ARG A 17 -12.43 -21.87 -7.76
CA ARG A 17 -12.39 -23.25 -8.25
C ARG A 17 -13.02 -23.33 -9.63
N GLU A 18 -12.34 -24.01 -10.55
CA GLU A 18 -12.81 -24.24 -11.90
C GLU A 18 -12.28 -25.56 -12.43
N LYS A 19 -13.17 -26.44 -12.93
CA LYS A 19 -12.82 -27.74 -13.52
C LYS A 19 -11.79 -28.52 -12.69
N MET A 20 -12.07 -28.70 -11.39
CA MET A 20 -11.20 -29.37 -10.41
C MET A 20 -9.89 -28.64 -10.08
N SER A 21 -9.51 -27.58 -10.82
CA SER A 21 -8.40 -26.70 -10.43
C SER A 21 -8.78 -25.80 -9.26
N ARG A 22 -7.80 -25.51 -8.40
CA ARG A 22 -7.96 -24.66 -7.22
C ARG A 22 -6.95 -23.52 -7.27
N PHE A 23 -7.45 -22.32 -7.10
CA PHE A 23 -6.68 -21.06 -7.09
C PHE A 23 -6.80 -20.43 -5.71
N LEU A 24 -5.70 -20.40 -4.96
CA LEU A 24 -5.60 -19.77 -3.66
C LEU A 24 -4.97 -18.40 -3.86
N ALA A 25 -5.72 -17.34 -3.62
CA ALA A 25 -5.24 -15.98 -3.77
C ALA A 25 -5.03 -15.32 -2.40
N PHE A 26 -3.93 -14.60 -2.26
CA PHE A 26 -3.56 -13.84 -1.06
C PHE A 26 -3.27 -12.41 -1.46
N ALA A 27 -3.93 -11.46 -0.81
CA ALA A 27 -3.67 -10.04 -0.95
C ALA A 27 -3.02 -9.52 0.34
N GLU A 28 -1.90 -8.82 0.22
CA GLU A 28 -1.17 -8.27 1.38
C GLU A 28 -0.72 -6.83 1.11
N PRO A 29 -0.80 -5.95 2.14
CA PRO A 29 -0.20 -4.62 2.06
C PRO A 29 1.33 -4.73 2.08
N VAL A 30 1.98 -3.96 1.24
CA VAL A 30 3.44 -3.83 1.18
C VAL A 30 3.81 -2.38 0.87
N SER A 31 4.96 -1.91 1.35
CA SER A 31 5.41 -0.53 1.16
C SER A 31 6.55 -0.37 0.16
N SER A 32 7.15 -1.49 -0.26
CA SER A 32 8.29 -1.50 -1.21
C SER A 32 8.30 -2.75 -2.08
N VAL A 33 9.10 -2.69 -3.16
CA VAL A 33 9.34 -3.85 -4.04
C VAL A 33 10.03 -4.98 -3.29
N GLU A 34 10.92 -4.65 -2.36
CA GLU A 34 11.63 -5.62 -1.53
C GLU A 34 10.67 -6.41 -0.65
N GLU A 35 9.70 -5.73 -0.02
CA GLU A 35 8.64 -6.38 0.76
C GLU A 35 7.76 -7.25 -0.13
N ALA A 36 7.33 -6.75 -1.29
CA ALA A 36 6.56 -7.54 -2.25
C ALA A 36 7.26 -8.82 -2.67
N ARG A 37 8.57 -8.74 -2.97
CA ARG A 37 9.39 -9.90 -3.31
C ARG A 37 9.53 -10.89 -2.14
N ALA A 38 9.67 -10.38 -0.91
CA ALA A 38 9.74 -11.22 0.28
C ALA A 38 8.42 -12.00 0.50
N VAL A 39 7.27 -11.35 0.31
CA VAL A 39 5.95 -11.98 0.38
C VAL A 39 5.79 -13.05 -0.70
N ILE A 40 6.14 -12.74 -1.96
CA ILE A 40 6.09 -13.70 -3.07
C ILE A 40 6.95 -14.95 -2.76
N LYS A 41 8.18 -14.74 -2.30
CA LYS A 41 9.09 -15.83 -1.93
C LYS A 41 8.54 -16.66 -0.76
N ARG A 42 7.92 -16.04 0.22
CA ARG A 42 7.31 -16.73 1.36
C ARG A 42 6.21 -17.68 0.89
N TYR A 43 5.26 -17.22 0.06
CA TYR A 43 4.20 -18.08 -0.47
C TYR A 43 4.73 -19.15 -1.42
N ALA A 44 5.72 -18.85 -2.26
CA ALA A 44 6.35 -19.85 -3.12
C ALA A 44 7.01 -20.97 -2.31
N ASN A 45 7.59 -20.66 -1.15
CA ASN A 45 8.19 -21.66 -0.26
C ASN A 45 7.12 -22.43 0.52
N GLU A 46 6.08 -21.77 1.00
CA GLU A 46 4.98 -22.38 1.75
C GLU A 46 4.19 -23.36 0.87
N TYR A 47 3.92 -22.99 -0.38
CA TYR A 47 3.19 -23.81 -1.36
C TYR A 47 4.12 -24.40 -2.41
N HIS A 48 5.29 -24.92 -2.00
CA HIS A 48 6.33 -25.44 -2.90
C HIS A 48 5.87 -26.65 -3.74
N ASP A 49 4.82 -27.32 -3.33
CA ASP A 49 4.16 -28.42 -4.05
C ASP A 49 3.21 -27.94 -5.18
N ALA A 50 2.89 -26.65 -5.20
CA ALA A 50 2.09 -26.06 -6.27
C ALA A 50 2.92 -25.85 -7.53
N ARG A 51 2.28 -26.07 -8.69
CA ARG A 51 2.97 -25.91 -9.98
C ARG A 51 3.16 -24.47 -10.41
N HIS A 52 2.26 -23.57 -10.00
CA HIS A 52 2.26 -22.18 -10.39
C HIS A 52 2.01 -21.28 -9.18
N CYS A 53 2.90 -20.29 -9.01
CA CYS A 53 2.79 -19.23 -8.03
C CYS A 53 2.83 -17.89 -8.78
N CYS A 54 1.70 -17.48 -9.34
CA CYS A 54 1.57 -16.27 -10.14
C CYS A 54 1.30 -15.07 -9.24
N TRP A 55 1.75 -13.87 -9.64
CA TRP A 55 1.63 -12.71 -8.79
C TRP A 55 1.62 -11.40 -9.57
N ALA A 56 1.16 -10.34 -8.90
CA ALA A 56 1.34 -8.95 -9.30
C ALA A 56 1.46 -8.06 -8.07
N TYR A 57 2.17 -6.95 -8.20
CA TYR A 57 2.23 -5.90 -7.21
C TYR A 57 2.11 -4.52 -7.85
N MET A 58 1.69 -3.54 -7.04
CA MET A 58 1.63 -2.12 -7.33
C MET A 58 2.14 -1.37 -6.12
N ILE A 59 3.10 -0.47 -6.31
CA ILE A 59 3.79 0.27 -5.24
C ILE A 59 3.75 1.77 -5.54
N GLY A 60 3.71 2.56 -4.47
CA GLY A 60 3.76 4.02 -4.51
C GLY A 60 2.39 4.66 -4.74
N THR A 61 2.22 5.87 -4.22
CA THR A 61 0.98 6.64 -4.33
C THR A 61 0.65 7.00 -5.78
N GLU A 62 1.66 7.22 -6.61
CA GLU A 62 1.54 7.48 -8.04
C GLU A 62 1.26 6.24 -8.88
N ARG A 63 1.31 5.03 -8.28
CA ARG A 63 1.04 3.74 -8.94
C ARG A 63 1.89 3.50 -10.20
N ASN A 64 3.12 4.00 -10.22
CA ASN A 64 4.04 3.94 -11.36
C ASN A 64 5.05 2.78 -11.26
N GLU A 65 5.12 2.11 -10.12
CA GLU A 65 6.00 0.97 -9.88
C GLU A 65 5.18 -0.32 -9.72
N TYR A 66 5.13 -1.11 -10.78
CA TYR A 66 4.35 -2.35 -10.80
C TYR A 66 5.05 -3.44 -11.62
N LEU A 67 4.77 -4.68 -11.28
CA LEU A 67 5.22 -5.84 -12.03
C LEU A 67 4.24 -7.00 -11.84
N SER A 68 4.24 -7.92 -12.80
CA SER A 68 3.44 -9.14 -12.74
C SER A 68 4.18 -10.33 -13.35
N SER A 69 3.83 -11.56 -12.93
CA SER A 69 4.45 -12.78 -13.42
C SER A 69 3.42 -13.88 -13.60
N ASP A 70 3.51 -14.55 -14.73
CA ASP A 70 2.70 -15.74 -15.06
C ASP A 70 3.29 -17.03 -14.46
N ASN A 71 4.54 -17.05 -14.04
CA ASN A 71 5.26 -18.16 -13.41
C ASN A 71 4.93 -19.54 -13.99
N GLY A 72 5.22 -19.70 -15.30
CA GLY A 72 5.03 -20.95 -16.04
C GLY A 72 3.62 -21.20 -16.58
N GLU A 73 2.65 -20.33 -16.33
CA GLU A 73 1.40 -20.28 -17.09
C GLU A 73 1.64 -19.67 -18.50
N PRO A 74 0.76 -19.86 -19.45
CA PRO A 74 0.86 -19.20 -20.76
C PRO A 74 0.90 -17.68 -20.61
N SER A 75 1.72 -17.03 -21.43
CA SER A 75 1.96 -15.57 -21.34
C SER A 75 0.66 -14.75 -21.30
N GLY A 76 0.56 -13.88 -20.28
CA GLY A 76 -0.56 -12.96 -20.09
C GLY A 76 -1.83 -13.59 -19.50
N THR A 77 -1.79 -14.87 -19.09
CA THR A 77 -2.99 -15.55 -18.60
C THR A 77 -3.17 -15.51 -17.08
N ALA A 78 -2.15 -15.10 -16.34
CA ALA A 78 -2.17 -15.05 -14.88
C ALA A 78 -1.77 -13.69 -14.31
N GLY A 79 -0.54 -13.25 -14.52
CA GLY A 79 -0.01 -12.03 -13.93
C GLY A 79 -0.78 -10.78 -14.36
N LYS A 80 -1.08 -10.64 -15.65
CA LYS A 80 -1.87 -9.51 -16.16
C LYS A 80 -3.30 -9.47 -15.61
N PRO A 81 -4.07 -10.57 -15.56
CA PRO A 81 -5.37 -10.62 -14.90
C PRO A 81 -5.34 -10.21 -13.41
N ILE A 82 -4.30 -10.65 -12.67
CA ILE A 82 -4.11 -10.25 -11.27
C ILE A 82 -3.87 -8.74 -11.17
N LEU A 83 -2.93 -8.20 -11.96
CA LEU A 83 -2.65 -6.76 -12.00
C LEU A 83 -3.90 -5.96 -12.42
N GLY A 84 -4.70 -6.50 -13.34
CA GLY A 84 -5.97 -5.92 -13.76
C GLY A 84 -6.95 -5.74 -12.61
N GLN A 85 -6.97 -6.65 -11.63
CA GLN A 85 -7.81 -6.49 -10.44
C GLN A 85 -7.27 -5.42 -9.49
N ILE A 86 -5.96 -5.36 -9.26
CA ILE A 86 -5.35 -4.25 -8.50
C ILE A 86 -5.75 -2.91 -9.11
N ASN A 87 -5.74 -2.80 -10.44
CA ASN A 87 -6.15 -1.60 -11.17
C ASN A 87 -7.65 -1.31 -11.04
N SER A 88 -8.52 -2.32 -11.16
CA SER A 88 -9.98 -2.17 -11.08
C SER A 88 -10.45 -1.64 -9.73
N PHE A 89 -9.76 -2.02 -8.65
CA PHE A 89 -10.03 -1.53 -7.30
C PHE A 89 -9.23 -0.26 -6.95
N GLU A 90 -8.42 0.27 -7.89
CA GLU A 90 -7.55 1.45 -7.70
C GLU A 90 -6.57 1.31 -6.54
N LEU A 91 -6.14 0.07 -6.24
CA LEU A 91 -5.25 -0.22 -5.11
C LEU A 91 -3.78 0.06 -5.46
N THR A 92 -3.02 0.45 -4.45
CA THR A 92 -1.56 0.52 -4.47
C THR A 92 -0.98 0.02 -3.15
N ASN A 93 0.34 -0.06 -3.06
CA ASN A 93 1.03 -0.62 -1.90
C ASN A 93 0.49 -2.00 -1.52
N ILE A 94 0.35 -2.85 -2.53
CA ILE A 94 -0.26 -4.18 -2.45
C ILE A 94 0.51 -5.18 -3.31
N VAL A 95 0.59 -6.41 -2.84
CA VAL A 95 0.96 -7.59 -3.62
C VAL A 95 -0.17 -8.60 -3.56
N ILE A 96 -0.47 -9.23 -4.70
CA ILE A 96 -1.39 -10.37 -4.77
C ILE A 96 -0.64 -11.55 -5.35
N VAL A 97 -0.69 -12.67 -4.61
CA VAL A 97 -0.10 -13.95 -5.00
C VAL A 97 -1.22 -14.96 -5.19
N VAL A 98 -1.23 -15.67 -6.30
CA VAL A 98 -2.20 -16.71 -6.61
C VAL A 98 -1.49 -18.03 -6.85
N ILE A 99 -1.78 -19.00 -6.00
CA ILE A 99 -1.26 -20.37 -6.04
C ILE A 99 -2.26 -21.26 -6.76
N ARG A 100 -1.81 -21.96 -7.81
CA ARG A 100 -2.69 -22.88 -8.54
C ARG A 100 -2.30 -24.32 -8.32
N TYR A 101 -3.31 -25.12 -7.97
CA TYR A 101 -3.29 -26.58 -8.02
C TYR A 101 -4.11 -27.07 -9.21
N PHE A 102 -3.45 -27.76 -10.13
CA PHE A 102 -4.10 -28.30 -11.32
C PHE A 102 -5.01 -29.47 -11.00
N GLY A 103 -6.23 -29.46 -11.53
CA GLY A 103 -7.26 -30.48 -11.26
C GLY A 103 -7.36 -31.57 -12.33
N GLY A 104 -6.39 -31.68 -13.25
CA GLY A 104 -6.41 -32.72 -14.30
C GLY A 104 -7.12 -32.29 -15.59
N ILE A 105 -7.93 -31.22 -15.58
CA ILE A 105 -8.66 -30.72 -16.74
C ILE A 105 -8.07 -29.36 -17.16
N LYS A 106 -7.67 -29.23 -18.42
CA LYS A 106 -7.15 -27.97 -18.96
C LYS A 106 -8.26 -26.93 -19.08
N LEU A 107 -7.97 -25.71 -18.60
CA LEU A 107 -8.90 -24.57 -18.68
C LEU A 107 -8.83 -23.81 -20.01
N GLY A 108 -7.71 -23.90 -20.71
CA GLY A 108 -7.38 -23.03 -21.83
C GLY A 108 -6.99 -21.63 -21.41
N THR A 109 -6.49 -20.81 -22.34
CA THR A 109 -6.02 -19.45 -22.05
C THR A 109 -7.12 -18.55 -21.51
N SER A 110 -8.30 -18.56 -22.11
CA SER A 110 -9.46 -17.78 -21.65
C SER A 110 -9.95 -18.20 -20.26
N GLY A 111 -9.99 -19.50 -19.97
CA GLY A 111 -10.37 -20.01 -18.66
C GLY A 111 -9.35 -19.63 -17.57
N LEU A 112 -8.06 -19.64 -17.88
CA LEU A 112 -7.01 -19.20 -16.97
C LEU A 112 -7.14 -17.71 -16.62
N ILE A 113 -7.33 -16.86 -17.64
CA ILE A 113 -7.52 -15.41 -17.44
C ILE A 113 -8.69 -15.15 -16.48
N VAL A 114 -9.82 -15.82 -16.69
CA VAL A 114 -10.98 -15.68 -15.80
C VAL A 114 -10.65 -16.17 -14.38
N ALA A 115 -10.03 -17.35 -14.26
CA ALA A 115 -9.74 -17.95 -12.97
C ALA A 115 -8.77 -17.10 -12.11
N TYR A 116 -7.69 -16.60 -12.69
CA TYR A 116 -6.74 -15.73 -11.97
C TYR A 116 -7.36 -14.38 -11.60
N ARG A 117 -8.18 -13.80 -12.50
CA ARG A 117 -8.93 -12.58 -12.23
C ARG A 117 -9.90 -12.77 -11.06
N GLU A 118 -10.74 -13.80 -11.12
CA GLU A 118 -11.74 -14.05 -10.06
C GLU A 118 -11.07 -14.39 -8.71
N ALA A 119 -10.00 -15.18 -8.72
CA ALA A 119 -9.25 -15.48 -7.49
C ALA A 119 -8.69 -14.22 -6.84
N ALA A 120 -8.04 -13.33 -7.62
CA ALA A 120 -7.51 -12.06 -7.13
C ALA A 120 -8.63 -11.16 -6.60
N LYS A 121 -9.75 -11.06 -7.32
CA LYS A 121 -10.94 -10.31 -6.89
C LYS A 121 -11.46 -10.80 -5.55
N LEU A 122 -11.64 -12.11 -5.38
CA LEU A 122 -12.10 -12.70 -4.12
C LEU A 122 -11.16 -12.40 -2.95
N ALA A 123 -9.84 -12.39 -3.17
CA ALA A 123 -8.88 -12.04 -2.13
C ALA A 123 -9.01 -10.57 -1.71
N ILE A 124 -9.20 -9.65 -2.66
CA ILE A 124 -9.42 -8.23 -2.36
C ILE A 124 -10.74 -8.04 -1.60
N GLU A 125 -11.83 -8.64 -2.08
CA GLU A 125 -13.17 -8.51 -1.49
C GLU A 125 -13.29 -9.14 -0.09
N ALA A 126 -12.44 -10.12 0.23
CA ALA A 126 -12.38 -10.73 1.55
C ALA A 126 -11.67 -9.84 2.59
N GLY A 127 -10.93 -8.82 2.14
CA GLY A 127 -10.21 -7.87 2.99
C GLY A 127 -10.96 -6.57 3.20
N GLU A 128 -10.39 -5.72 4.04
CA GLU A 128 -10.83 -4.34 4.26
C GLU A 128 -9.94 -3.41 3.44
N ILE A 129 -10.55 -2.56 2.61
CA ILE A 129 -9.85 -1.52 1.85
C ILE A 129 -9.77 -0.27 2.72
N LEU A 130 -8.56 0.28 2.86
CA LEU A 130 -8.29 1.54 3.54
C LEU A 130 -8.06 2.65 2.52
N GLU A 131 -8.61 3.82 2.80
CA GLU A 131 -8.19 5.07 2.20
C GLU A 131 -7.13 5.71 3.09
N CYS A 132 -5.94 5.93 2.55
CA CYS A 132 -4.78 6.47 3.25
C CYS A 132 -4.36 7.78 2.61
N HIS A 133 -4.01 8.77 3.44
CA HIS A 133 -3.39 10.01 2.98
C HIS A 133 -1.87 9.88 3.02
N GLU A 134 -1.21 10.45 2.03
CA GLU A 134 0.24 10.57 2.05
C GLU A 134 0.65 11.45 3.24
N GLN A 135 1.61 10.96 4.04
CA GLN A 135 2.09 11.70 5.20
C GLN A 135 3.35 12.46 4.85
N ALA A 136 3.45 13.70 5.30
CA ALA A 136 4.64 14.52 5.15
C ALA A 136 5.05 15.09 6.51
N ARG A 137 6.35 15.42 6.63
CA ARG A 137 6.91 15.99 7.85
C ARG A 137 7.16 17.46 7.66
N LEU A 138 6.92 18.21 8.73
CA LEU A 138 7.24 19.64 8.82
C LEU A 138 8.10 19.87 10.05
N SER A 139 9.30 20.40 9.86
CA SER A 139 10.25 20.72 10.92
C SER A 139 10.40 22.24 11.06
N PHE A 140 10.38 22.73 12.28
CA PHE A 140 10.49 24.15 12.58
C PHE A 140 11.14 24.40 13.94
N THR A 141 11.69 25.60 14.11
CA THR A 141 12.22 26.10 15.39
C THR A 141 11.40 27.28 15.89
N PHE A 142 11.39 27.50 17.20
CA PHE A 142 10.65 28.58 17.82
C PHE A 142 11.26 28.94 19.20
N PRO A 143 11.10 30.19 19.67
CA PRO A 143 11.52 30.57 21.00
C PRO A 143 10.59 29.97 22.06
N TYR A 144 11.11 29.69 23.26
CA TYR A 144 10.34 29.11 24.34
C TYR A 144 9.07 29.93 24.68
N LEU A 145 9.10 31.26 24.54
CA LEU A 145 7.96 32.15 24.74
C LEU A 145 6.77 31.84 23.83
N SER A 146 7.01 31.29 22.63
CA SER A 146 5.97 30.93 21.67
C SER A 146 5.45 29.50 21.84
N MET A 147 5.93 28.74 22.85
CA MET A 147 5.54 27.35 23.12
C MET A 147 4.03 27.17 23.19
N ASN A 148 3.33 28.03 23.91
CA ASN A 148 1.88 27.90 24.09
C ASN A 148 1.11 28.04 22.78
N ASP A 149 1.54 28.95 21.90
CA ASP A 149 0.89 29.18 20.61
C ASP A 149 1.19 28.03 19.64
N VAL A 150 2.43 27.52 19.61
CA VAL A 150 2.79 26.31 18.88
C VAL A 150 1.95 25.13 19.33
N MET A 151 1.85 24.87 20.65
CA MET A 151 1.08 23.77 21.18
C MET A 151 -0.43 23.90 20.97
N LYS A 152 -0.97 25.11 20.86
CA LYS A 152 -2.38 25.32 20.46
C LYS A 152 -2.62 24.81 19.03
N VAL A 153 -1.73 25.13 18.07
CA VAL A 153 -1.85 24.64 16.70
C VAL A 153 -1.73 23.13 16.65
N VAL A 154 -0.73 22.55 17.33
CA VAL A 154 -0.51 21.10 17.41
C VAL A 154 -1.75 20.37 17.90
N LYS A 155 -2.34 20.83 19.02
CA LYS A 155 -3.52 20.22 19.62
C LYS A 155 -4.80 20.43 18.79
N LYS A 156 -5.02 21.65 18.27
CA LYS A 156 -6.20 21.97 17.47
C LYS A 156 -6.28 21.14 16.18
N SER A 157 -5.13 20.86 15.56
CA SER A 157 -5.02 20.12 14.30
C SER A 157 -4.72 18.63 14.53
N ASP A 158 -4.71 18.17 15.78
CA ASP A 158 -4.42 16.77 16.18
C ASP A 158 -3.14 16.22 15.51
N LEU A 159 -2.06 17.02 15.54
CA LEU A 159 -0.83 16.70 14.85
C LEU A 159 0.03 15.73 15.65
N LYS A 160 0.62 14.77 14.95
CA LYS A 160 1.55 13.81 15.54
C LYS A 160 2.94 14.45 15.66
N VAL A 161 3.43 14.63 16.86
CA VAL A 161 4.81 15.08 17.13
C VAL A 161 5.75 13.88 17.00
N ILE A 162 6.71 13.96 16.06
CA ILE A 162 7.70 12.93 15.80
C ILE A 162 8.95 13.16 16.65
N GLU A 163 9.42 14.41 16.67
CA GLU A 163 10.62 14.82 17.41
C GLU A 163 10.37 16.19 18.04
N GLN A 164 10.95 16.39 19.21
CA GLN A 164 10.96 17.69 19.88
C GLN A 164 12.22 17.84 20.75
N ALA A 165 12.76 19.06 20.78
CA ALA A 165 13.86 19.43 21.66
C ALA A 165 13.58 20.82 22.26
N PHE A 166 13.92 20.99 23.53
CA PHE A 166 13.63 22.19 24.32
C PHE A 166 14.94 22.72 24.90
N ASP A 167 15.73 23.35 24.05
CA ASP A 167 16.94 24.06 24.44
C ASP A 167 16.72 25.58 24.42
N ASN A 168 17.81 26.38 24.26
CA ASN A 168 17.71 27.83 24.08
C ASN A 168 16.84 28.23 22.88
N VAL A 169 16.81 27.40 21.85
CA VAL A 169 15.86 27.42 20.73
C VAL A 169 15.15 26.10 20.72
N CYS A 170 13.83 26.12 20.85
CA CYS A 170 13.04 24.90 20.75
C CYS A 170 12.92 24.44 19.30
N SER A 171 12.92 23.14 19.06
CA SER A 171 12.65 22.56 17.76
C SER A 171 11.56 21.50 17.84
N MET A 172 10.80 21.37 16.77
CA MET A 172 9.75 20.36 16.67
C MET A 172 9.63 19.86 15.23
N THR A 173 9.41 18.54 15.07
CA THR A 173 9.03 17.89 13.83
C THR A 173 7.68 17.27 14.02
N ILE A 174 6.73 17.62 13.18
CA ILE A 174 5.39 17.05 13.15
C ILE A 174 5.18 16.23 11.87
N GLU A 175 4.27 15.28 11.93
CA GLU A 175 3.77 14.49 10.80
C GLU A 175 2.30 14.85 10.59
N ALA A 176 1.92 15.13 9.36
CA ALA A 176 0.57 15.46 8.95
C ALA A 176 0.29 14.97 7.53
N ASP A 177 -0.98 14.94 7.14
CA ASP A 177 -1.35 14.67 5.74
C ASP A 177 -0.67 15.69 4.82
N ALA A 178 -0.09 15.21 3.72
CA ALA A 178 0.76 16.03 2.85
C ALA A 178 0.01 17.25 2.27
N ASP A 179 -1.28 17.12 2.00
CA ASP A 179 -2.17 18.18 1.53
C ASP A 179 -2.36 19.31 2.56
N LYS A 180 -2.25 18.98 3.86
CA LYS A 180 -2.40 19.96 4.96
C LYS A 180 -1.12 20.71 5.29
N VAL A 181 0.05 20.18 4.89
CA VAL A 181 1.36 20.76 5.24
C VAL A 181 1.52 22.21 4.76
N PRO A 182 1.10 22.63 3.54
CA PRO A 182 1.20 24.03 3.14
C PRO A 182 0.47 25.00 4.08
N ALA A 183 -0.75 24.68 4.47
CA ALA A 183 -1.54 25.50 5.39
C ALA A 183 -0.94 25.50 6.82
N LEU A 184 -0.43 24.36 7.28
CA LEU A 184 0.27 24.26 8.57
C LEU A 184 1.55 25.08 8.59
N ARG A 185 2.31 25.06 7.49
CA ARG A 185 3.52 25.88 7.31
C ARG A 185 3.22 27.37 7.48
N GLU A 186 2.15 27.86 6.86
CA GLU A 186 1.72 29.26 7.02
C GLU A 186 1.28 29.57 8.45
N GLN A 187 0.53 28.65 9.10
CA GLN A 187 0.10 28.85 10.49
C GLN A 187 1.29 28.93 11.45
N PHE A 188 2.27 28.02 11.34
CA PHE A 188 3.46 28.05 12.19
C PHE A 188 4.36 29.26 11.88
N ALA A 189 4.54 29.61 10.61
CA ALA A 189 5.30 30.81 10.23
C ALA A 189 4.68 32.13 10.75
N GLY A 190 3.38 32.14 10.97
CA GLY A 190 2.66 33.27 11.59
C GLY A 190 2.85 33.42 13.10
N ILE A 191 3.46 32.43 13.79
CA ILE A 191 3.79 32.52 15.20
C ILE A 191 5.12 33.24 15.39
N ASP A 192 5.16 34.23 16.28
CA ASP A 192 6.33 35.07 16.49
C ASP A 192 7.60 34.27 16.80
N GLY A 193 8.67 34.58 16.08
CA GLY A 193 9.97 33.93 16.21
C GLY A 193 10.07 32.50 15.68
N THR A 194 9.02 31.96 15.03
CA THR A 194 9.06 30.63 14.44
C THR A 194 9.73 30.65 13.05
N SER A 195 10.62 29.68 12.82
CA SER A 195 11.32 29.50 11.54
C SER A 195 11.13 28.07 11.02
N ILE A 196 10.61 27.93 9.81
CA ILE A 196 10.44 26.64 9.14
C ILE A 196 11.80 26.16 8.61
N ILE A 197 12.13 24.89 8.84
CA ILE A 197 13.40 24.27 8.42
C ILE A 197 13.19 23.47 7.14
N SER A 198 12.10 22.63 7.08
CA SER A 198 11.84 21.73 5.94
C SER A 198 10.34 21.41 5.83
#